data_42c159ec9645e47095e8aa78870d056f
#
_entry.id   42c159ec9645e47095e8aa78870d056f
#
_cell.length_a   1.000
_cell.length_b   1.000
_cell.length_c   1.000
_cell.angle_alpha   90.00
_cell.angle_beta   90.00
_cell.angle_gamma   90.00
#
_symmetry.space_group_name_H-M   'P 1'
#
loop_
_entity.id
_entity.type
_entity.pdbx_description
1 polymer ?
#
loop_
_entity_poly.entity_id
_entity_poly.type
_entity_poly.pdbx_seq_one_letter_code
_entity_poly.pdbx_strand_id
1 'polypeptide(L)'
;ISFENGVYQPTTSVSNFVKVLQNDTHVVSGLELKNIDTKNKKLLLSDRKMNLTTCDYKFLILALPVFQAIKLLESEISSIGQMLEPTSMKLSVAGMYAFKKGKAKWKKNYLQNEKIYALFENSRFKNDQKFDCWTVHSKDKYSYAFEEKNKSQIRDTMLTDFINLADVEAPDLIYKAGHRWLFGFTEKPLGLPYLLLQKHSIGICGDWCLGPSVLHAANSGIELAEEVIARKLLNYQ
;
A
#
# COMPACT_ATOMS: atom_id res chain seq x y z
N ILE A 1 19.14 -5.29 5.61
CA ILE A 1 18.44 -4.10 6.12
C ILE A 1 19.51 -3.15 6.66
N SER A 2 19.51 -1.91 6.20
CA SER A 2 20.31 -0.83 6.78
C SER A 2 19.45 0.05 7.66
N PHE A 3 20.06 0.67 8.67
CA PHE A 3 19.41 1.64 9.56
C PHE A 3 20.13 2.98 9.43
N GLU A 4 19.42 3.99 8.97
CA GLU A 4 19.96 5.33 8.81
C GLU A 4 18.90 6.37 9.19
N ASN A 5 19.30 7.37 9.97
CA ASN A 5 18.43 8.46 10.43
C ASN A 5 17.11 8.03 11.09
N GLY A 6 17.12 6.94 11.87
CA GLY A 6 15.93 6.41 12.52
C GLY A 6 15.00 5.61 11.60
N VAL A 7 15.42 5.29 10.38
CA VAL A 7 14.61 4.57 9.40
C VAL A 7 15.28 3.26 9.00
N TYR A 8 14.56 2.15 9.10
CA TYR A 8 15.00 0.87 8.54
C TYR A 8 14.76 0.84 7.04
N GLN A 9 15.78 0.49 6.28
CA GLN A 9 15.70 0.40 4.82
C GLN A 9 16.17 -1.00 4.35
N PRO A 10 15.48 -1.60 3.37
CA PRO A 10 16.00 -2.80 2.73
C PRO A 10 17.25 -2.44 1.91
N THR A 11 18.27 -3.28 1.97
CA THR A 11 19.54 -3.08 1.24
C THR A 11 19.41 -3.25 -0.27
N THR A 12 18.29 -3.83 -0.73
CA THR A 12 18.02 -4.04 -2.16
C THR A 12 16.78 -3.24 -2.59
N SER A 13 15.59 -3.82 -2.50
CA SER A 13 14.32 -3.14 -2.78
C SER A 13 13.24 -3.64 -1.83
N VAL A 14 12.20 -2.84 -1.63
CA VAL A 14 11.01 -3.26 -0.86
C VAL A 14 10.40 -4.53 -1.47
N SER A 15 10.34 -4.62 -2.81
CA SER A 15 9.84 -5.82 -3.50
C SER A 15 10.67 -7.07 -3.22
N ASN A 16 11.99 -6.96 -3.12
CA ASN A 16 12.84 -8.09 -2.77
C ASN A 16 12.68 -8.49 -1.30
N PHE A 17 12.50 -7.53 -0.40
CA PHE A 17 12.18 -7.82 0.99
C PHE A 17 10.89 -8.62 1.13
N VAL A 18 9.82 -8.19 0.45
CA VAL A 18 8.53 -8.91 0.44
C VAL A 18 8.67 -10.33 -0.14
N LYS A 19 9.48 -10.52 -1.20
CA LYS A 19 9.72 -11.86 -1.76
C LYS A 19 10.38 -12.81 -0.76
N VAL A 20 11.28 -12.32 0.09
CA VAL A 20 11.89 -13.17 1.15
C VAL A 20 10.84 -13.66 2.13
N LEU A 21 9.85 -12.81 2.48
CA LEU A 21 8.75 -13.19 3.37
C LEU A 21 7.77 -14.20 2.72
N GLN A 22 7.83 -14.37 1.41
CA GLN A 22 6.94 -15.26 0.64
C GLN A 22 7.53 -16.67 0.41
N ASN A 23 8.77 -16.94 0.83
CA ASN A 23 9.50 -18.17 0.45
C ASN A 23 8.74 -19.47 0.73
N ASP A 24 7.94 -19.54 1.80
CA ASP A 24 7.20 -20.73 2.20
C ASP A 24 5.70 -20.66 1.88
N THR A 25 5.31 -19.70 1.03
CA THR A 25 3.90 -19.48 0.68
C THR A 25 3.66 -19.64 -0.83
N HIS A 26 2.51 -20.24 -1.19
CA HIS A 26 2.05 -20.26 -2.58
C HIS A 26 1.43 -18.91 -2.94
N VAL A 27 2.09 -18.14 -3.82
CA VAL A 27 1.63 -16.82 -4.25
C VAL A 27 1.05 -16.89 -5.65
N VAL A 28 -0.23 -16.55 -5.79
CA VAL A 28 -0.91 -16.37 -7.07
C VAL A 28 -1.15 -14.89 -7.31
N SER A 29 -0.64 -14.35 -8.40
CA SER A 29 -0.77 -12.94 -8.76
C SER A 29 -1.67 -12.72 -9.97
N GLY A 30 -2.14 -11.48 -10.15
CA GLY A 30 -2.98 -11.11 -11.31
C GLY A 30 -4.44 -11.52 -11.17
N LEU A 31 -4.88 -11.86 -9.98
CA LEU A 31 -6.27 -12.14 -9.63
C LEU A 31 -6.87 -11.01 -8.79
N GLU A 32 -8.11 -10.70 -9.04
CA GLU A 32 -8.94 -9.77 -8.27
C GLU A 32 -10.07 -10.53 -7.61
N LEU A 33 -10.22 -10.37 -6.29
CA LEU A 33 -11.37 -10.93 -5.56
C LEU A 33 -12.62 -10.08 -5.85
N LYS A 34 -13.62 -10.71 -6.44
CA LYS A 34 -14.89 -10.08 -6.84
C LYS A 34 -16.00 -10.28 -5.82
N ASN A 35 -16.06 -11.47 -5.22
CA ASN A 35 -17.11 -11.81 -4.26
C ASN A 35 -16.63 -12.87 -3.27
N ILE A 36 -17.25 -12.88 -2.10
CA ILE A 36 -17.05 -13.87 -1.03
C ILE A 36 -18.42 -14.48 -0.72
N ASP A 37 -18.58 -15.77 -0.91
CA ASP A 37 -19.73 -16.53 -0.42
C ASP A 37 -19.34 -17.12 0.95
N THR A 38 -19.77 -16.47 2.01
CA THR A 38 -19.38 -16.86 3.39
C THR A 38 -20.07 -18.15 3.83
N LYS A 39 -21.23 -18.48 3.29
CA LYS A 39 -22.01 -19.68 3.60
C LYS A 39 -21.35 -20.94 3.02
N ASN A 40 -20.95 -20.88 1.76
CA ASN A 40 -20.33 -22.01 1.04
C ASN A 40 -18.80 -21.97 1.10
N LYS A 41 -18.21 -20.95 1.74
CA LYS A 41 -16.77 -20.71 1.85
C LYS A 41 -16.08 -20.68 0.47
N LYS A 42 -16.64 -19.93 -0.48
CA LYS A 42 -16.13 -19.78 -1.83
C LYS A 42 -15.75 -18.35 -2.14
N LEU A 43 -14.67 -18.19 -2.91
CA LEU A 43 -14.22 -16.92 -3.47
C LEU A 43 -14.52 -16.91 -4.96
N LEU A 44 -15.02 -15.80 -5.48
CA LEU A 44 -15.09 -15.53 -6.91
C LEU A 44 -13.92 -14.60 -7.29
N LEU A 45 -13.05 -15.08 -8.15
CA LEU A 45 -11.85 -14.41 -8.60
C LEU A 45 -11.96 -14.06 -10.09
N SER A 46 -11.36 -12.94 -10.49
CA SER A 46 -11.25 -12.54 -11.90
C SER A 46 -9.79 -12.29 -12.26
N ASP A 47 -9.35 -12.80 -13.40
CA ASP A 47 -8.05 -12.49 -13.97
C ASP A 47 -8.06 -11.16 -14.76
N ARG A 48 -6.89 -10.76 -15.29
CA ARG A 48 -6.75 -9.54 -16.11
C ARG A 48 -7.53 -9.58 -17.44
N LYS A 49 -7.93 -10.76 -17.90
CA LYS A 49 -8.74 -10.97 -19.10
C LYS A 49 -10.23 -11.09 -18.78
N MET A 50 -10.61 -10.83 -17.51
CA MET A 50 -11.98 -10.96 -16.99
C MET A 50 -12.52 -12.39 -16.96
N ASN A 51 -11.66 -13.42 -17.03
CA ASN A 51 -12.09 -14.79 -16.82
C ASN A 51 -12.37 -14.99 -15.32
N LEU A 52 -13.50 -15.63 -15.03
CA LEU A 52 -13.94 -15.91 -13.66
C LEU A 52 -13.50 -17.31 -13.24
N THR A 53 -13.02 -17.42 -12.01
CA THR A 53 -12.65 -18.68 -11.36
C THR A 53 -13.12 -18.69 -9.92
N THR A 54 -13.53 -19.84 -9.42
CA THR A 54 -13.88 -20.03 -8.01
C THR A 54 -12.79 -20.77 -7.26
N CYS A 55 -12.62 -20.42 -5.99
CA CYS A 55 -11.70 -21.08 -5.08
C CYS A 55 -12.36 -21.29 -3.72
N ASP A 56 -12.22 -22.49 -3.14
CA ASP A 56 -12.70 -22.77 -1.79
C ASP A 56 -11.69 -22.29 -0.74
N TYR A 57 -12.16 -21.90 0.45
CA TYR A 57 -11.30 -21.57 1.56
C TYR A 57 -11.75 -22.27 2.85
N LYS A 58 -10.82 -22.66 3.70
CA LYS A 58 -11.09 -23.12 5.07
C LYS A 58 -11.16 -21.94 6.04
N PHE A 59 -10.20 -21.04 5.94
CA PHE A 59 -10.12 -19.78 6.66
C PHE A 59 -9.57 -18.70 5.72
N LEU A 60 -10.22 -17.56 5.65
CA LEU A 60 -9.85 -16.44 4.78
C LEU A 60 -9.23 -15.32 5.61
N ILE A 61 -8.06 -14.82 5.22
CA ILE A 61 -7.48 -13.60 5.77
C ILE A 61 -7.55 -12.50 4.71
N LEU A 62 -8.21 -11.40 5.05
CA LEU A 62 -8.28 -10.20 4.22
C LEU A 62 -7.29 -9.17 4.74
N ALA A 63 -6.16 -9.00 4.03
CA ALA A 63 -5.15 -7.97 4.28
C ALA A 63 -5.31 -6.83 3.26
N LEU A 64 -6.43 -6.14 3.31
CA LEU A 64 -6.88 -5.11 2.37
C LEU A 64 -7.14 -3.79 3.11
N PRO A 65 -7.13 -2.63 2.42
CA PRO A 65 -7.66 -1.40 2.99
C PRO A 65 -9.09 -1.57 3.50
N VAL A 66 -9.39 -0.93 4.64
CA VAL A 66 -10.66 -1.14 5.38
C VAL A 66 -11.91 -1.01 4.50
N PHE A 67 -11.98 0.00 3.64
CA PHE A 67 -13.14 0.22 2.77
C PHE A 67 -13.29 -0.86 1.68
N GLN A 68 -12.18 -1.48 1.25
CA GLN A 68 -12.24 -2.61 0.32
C GLN A 68 -12.74 -3.88 1.03
N ALA A 69 -12.33 -4.10 2.28
CA ALA A 69 -12.85 -5.19 3.10
C ALA A 69 -14.35 -5.04 3.36
N ILE A 70 -14.81 -3.83 3.71
CA ILE A 70 -16.25 -3.53 3.88
C ILE A 70 -16.99 -3.88 2.60
N LYS A 71 -16.58 -3.34 1.46
CA LYS A 71 -17.24 -3.55 0.16
C LYS A 71 -17.38 -5.02 -0.22
N LEU A 72 -16.40 -5.85 0.13
CA LEU A 72 -16.43 -7.31 -0.16
C LEU A 72 -17.34 -8.08 0.80
N LEU A 73 -17.58 -7.57 2.00
CA LEU A 73 -18.28 -8.30 3.05
C LEU A 73 -19.68 -7.76 3.35
N GLU A 74 -20.03 -6.54 2.94
CA GLU A 74 -21.28 -5.87 3.32
C GLU A 74 -22.55 -6.61 2.85
N SER A 75 -22.48 -7.32 1.72
CA SER A 75 -23.58 -8.15 1.24
C SER A 75 -23.81 -9.42 2.06
N GLU A 76 -22.78 -9.93 2.72
CA GLU A 76 -22.79 -11.17 3.49
C GLU A 76 -22.89 -10.90 5.00
N ILE A 77 -22.36 -9.77 5.46
CA ILE A 77 -22.26 -9.40 6.88
C ILE A 77 -22.69 -7.94 7.02
N SER A 78 -23.98 -7.71 7.19
CA SER A 78 -24.58 -6.35 7.24
C SER A 78 -24.01 -5.44 8.33
N SER A 79 -23.49 -6.00 9.43
CA SER A 79 -22.89 -5.25 10.54
C SER A 79 -21.44 -4.84 10.29
N ILE A 80 -20.80 -5.28 9.19
CA ILE A 80 -19.38 -5.04 8.98
C ILE A 80 -19.03 -3.54 8.90
N GLY A 81 -19.90 -2.75 8.29
CA GLY A 81 -19.74 -1.31 8.21
C GLY A 81 -19.67 -0.67 9.59
N GLN A 82 -20.58 -1.02 10.51
CA GLN A 82 -20.59 -0.51 11.88
C GLN A 82 -19.34 -0.93 12.67
N MET A 83 -18.89 -2.18 12.52
CA MET A 83 -17.70 -2.68 13.21
C MET A 83 -16.45 -1.91 12.81
N LEU A 84 -16.37 -1.41 11.59
CA LEU A 84 -15.20 -0.74 11.01
C LEU A 84 -15.37 0.78 10.88
N GLU A 85 -16.54 1.34 11.20
CA GLU A 85 -16.84 2.78 11.15
C GLU A 85 -15.82 3.67 11.87
N PRO A 86 -15.24 3.26 13.05
CA PRO A 86 -14.28 4.11 13.73
C PRO A 86 -13.01 4.41 12.94
N THR A 87 -12.74 3.63 11.89
CA THR A 87 -11.51 3.72 11.11
C THR A 87 -11.61 4.75 9.99
N SER A 88 -10.60 5.61 9.84
CA SER A 88 -10.48 6.48 8.68
C SER A 88 -9.12 6.40 8.01
N MET A 89 -9.10 6.63 6.69
CA MET A 89 -7.89 6.63 5.87
C MET A 89 -7.80 7.90 5.03
N LYS A 90 -6.58 8.38 4.81
CA LYS A 90 -6.29 9.57 4.01
C LYS A 90 -5.89 9.21 2.59
N LEU A 91 -6.27 10.10 1.68
CA LEU A 91 -5.76 10.13 0.32
C LEU A 91 -4.25 10.43 0.32
N SER A 92 -3.51 9.69 -0.49
CA SER A 92 -2.10 9.96 -0.76
C SER A 92 -1.83 10.03 -2.26
N VAL A 93 -0.98 10.95 -2.66
CA VAL A 93 -0.61 11.16 -4.06
C VAL A 93 0.90 11.16 -4.20
N ALA A 94 1.41 10.52 -5.24
CA ALA A 94 2.83 10.54 -5.55
C ALA A 94 3.10 10.76 -7.04
N GLY A 95 4.19 11.49 -7.32
CA GLY A 95 4.85 11.56 -8.60
C GLY A 95 6.15 10.76 -8.59
N MET A 96 6.45 10.05 -9.64
CA MET A 96 7.69 9.28 -9.82
C MET A 96 8.39 9.78 -11.08
N TYR A 97 9.65 10.20 -10.94
CA TYR A 97 10.42 10.84 -12.00
C TYR A 97 11.80 10.24 -12.12
N ALA A 98 12.26 10.06 -13.37
CA ALA A 98 13.64 9.72 -13.64
C ALA A 98 14.23 10.74 -14.63
N PHE A 99 15.41 11.24 -14.29
CA PHE A 99 16.16 12.21 -15.06
C PHE A 99 17.47 11.60 -15.52
N LYS A 100 18.05 12.14 -16.59
CA LYS A 100 19.37 11.73 -17.07
C LYS A 100 20.43 12.09 -16.03
N LYS A 101 21.22 11.09 -15.61
CA LYS A 101 22.22 11.24 -14.54
C LYS A 101 23.20 12.40 -14.82
N GLY A 102 23.45 13.17 -13.77
CA GLY A 102 24.43 14.23 -13.77
C GLY A 102 24.06 15.47 -14.61
N LYS A 103 22.81 15.55 -15.10
CA LYS A 103 22.31 16.74 -15.82
C LYS A 103 21.71 17.79 -14.90
N ALA A 104 21.32 17.41 -13.69
CA ALA A 104 20.90 18.33 -12.63
C ALA A 104 21.83 18.23 -11.43
N LYS A 105 22.15 19.38 -10.82
CA LYS A 105 22.94 19.42 -9.57
C LYS A 105 21.97 19.39 -8.38
N TRP A 106 21.55 18.20 -7.98
CA TRP A 106 20.70 18.01 -6.81
C TRP A 106 21.42 18.42 -5.53
N LYS A 107 20.88 19.40 -4.80
CA LYS A 107 21.50 19.96 -3.59
C LYS A 107 21.34 19.05 -2.38
N LYS A 108 20.29 18.23 -2.33
CA LYS A 108 19.93 17.36 -1.21
C LYS A 108 19.25 16.08 -1.71
N ASN A 109 19.31 15.03 -0.92
CA ASN A 109 18.60 13.76 -1.17
C ASN A 109 17.16 13.76 -0.61
N TYR A 110 16.79 14.81 0.13
CA TYR A 110 15.44 15.02 0.64
C TYR A 110 15.10 16.51 0.54
N LEU A 111 13.92 16.78 -0.04
CA LEU A 111 13.38 18.12 -0.22
C LEU A 111 11.96 18.18 0.32
N GLN A 112 11.55 19.30 0.91
CA GLN A 112 10.17 19.50 1.36
C GLN A 112 9.77 20.97 1.41
N ASN A 113 8.47 21.22 1.25
CA ASN A 113 7.77 22.47 1.57
C ASN A 113 6.41 22.17 2.19
N GLU A 114 5.48 23.14 2.22
CA GLU A 114 4.12 22.96 2.75
C GLU A 114 3.24 22.01 1.92
N LYS A 115 3.55 21.82 0.62
CA LYS A 115 2.74 21.01 -0.32
C LYS A 115 3.25 19.58 -0.47
N ILE A 116 4.56 19.42 -0.65
CA ILE A 116 5.18 18.15 -1.04
C ILE A 116 6.44 17.85 -0.22
N TYR A 117 6.81 16.58 -0.23
CA TYR A 117 8.16 16.14 0.08
C TYR A 117 8.67 15.20 -1.01
N ALA A 118 9.96 15.20 -1.27
CA ALA A 118 10.60 14.43 -2.32
C ALA A 118 11.81 13.66 -1.78
N LEU A 119 11.93 12.40 -2.21
CA LEU A 119 12.97 11.47 -1.81
C LEU A 119 13.81 11.11 -3.04
N PHE A 120 15.13 11.25 -2.93
CA PHE A 120 16.07 10.81 -3.95
C PHE A 120 16.33 9.30 -3.80
N GLU A 121 15.91 8.53 -4.77
CA GLU A 121 15.91 7.07 -4.68
C GLU A 121 17.25 6.42 -5.01
N ASN A 122 18.14 7.13 -5.70
CA ASN A 122 19.40 6.57 -6.20
C ASN A 122 20.37 6.12 -5.12
N SER A 123 20.37 6.77 -3.95
CA SER A 123 21.24 6.39 -2.84
C SER A 123 20.85 5.05 -2.21
N ARG A 124 19.64 4.55 -2.51
CA ARG A 124 19.04 3.40 -1.83
C ARG A 124 19.19 2.07 -2.56
N PHE A 125 19.33 2.07 -3.90
CA PHE A 125 19.02 0.87 -4.67
C PHE A 125 20.01 0.42 -5.75
N LYS A 126 21.25 0.82 -5.81
CA LYS A 126 22.34 0.18 -6.59
C LYS A 126 23.39 1.11 -7.20
N ASN A 127 24.60 0.56 -7.35
CA ASN A 127 25.80 1.23 -7.89
C ASN A 127 25.79 1.46 -9.42
N ASP A 128 24.85 0.90 -10.17
CA ASP A 128 24.80 1.05 -11.63
C ASP A 128 23.53 1.79 -12.05
N GLN A 129 23.54 3.11 -11.83
CA GLN A 129 22.38 3.93 -12.12
C GLN A 129 22.68 4.89 -13.25
N LYS A 130 21.92 4.74 -14.33
CA LYS A 130 21.94 5.63 -15.50
C LYS A 130 21.08 6.86 -15.31
N PHE A 131 20.27 6.90 -14.25
CA PHE A 131 19.23 7.89 -14.03
C PHE A 131 19.25 8.44 -12.60
N ASP A 132 18.82 9.68 -12.44
CA ASP A 132 18.51 10.29 -11.15
C ASP A 132 16.99 10.13 -10.89
N CYS A 133 16.64 9.26 -9.93
CA CYS A 133 15.25 8.90 -9.65
C CYS A 133 14.72 9.60 -8.39
N TRP A 134 13.51 10.13 -8.50
CA TRP A 134 12.82 10.82 -7.41
C TRP A 134 11.41 10.30 -7.22
N THR A 135 11.03 10.09 -5.95
CA THR A 135 9.63 9.92 -5.55
C THR A 135 9.18 11.15 -4.78
N VAL A 136 8.12 11.77 -5.25
CA VAL A 136 7.55 13.01 -4.72
C VAL A 136 6.18 12.70 -4.16
N HIS A 137 5.96 12.97 -2.88
CA HIS A 137 4.70 12.76 -2.20
C HIS A 137 4.00 14.07 -1.88
N SER A 138 2.68 14.10 -2.03
CA SER A 138 1.87 15.19 -1.50
C SER A 138 1.78 15.12 0.03
N LYS A 139 1.74 16.28 0.69
CA LYS A 139 1.36 16.37 2.10
C LYS A 139 -0.16 16.34 2.26
N ASP A 140 -0.63 15.95 3.42
CA ASP A 140 -2.04 15.64 3.72
C ASP A 140 -3.06 16.58 3.07
N LYS A 141 -3.05 17.86 3.44
CA LYS A 141 -4.01 18.84 2.92
C LYS A 141 -3.91 19.02 1.40
N TYR A 142 -2.70 18.94 0.86
CA TYR A 142 -2.47 19.12 -0.58
C TYR A 142 -2.92 17.89 -1.38
N SER A 143 -2.96 16.72 -0.77
CA SER A 143 -3.47 15.48 -1.43
C SER A 143 -4.90 15.66 -1.95
N TYR A 144 -5.77 16.35 -1.22
CA TYR A 144 -7.17 16.56 -1.60
C TYR A 144 -7.34 17.41 -2.87
N ALA A 145 -6.35 18.24 -3.22
CA ALA A 145 -6.36 18.98 -4.48
C ALA A 145 -6.27 18.05 -5.73
N PHE A 146 -6.02 16.77 -5.52
CA PHE A 146 -5.89 15.76 -6.57
C PHE A 146 -7.04 14.74 -6.59
N GLU A 147 -8.07 14.92 -5.76
CA GLU A 147 -9.15 13.94 -5.63
C GLU A 147 -9.84 13.65 -6.96
N GLU A 148 -10.12 14.68 -7.75
CA GLU A 148 -10.78 14.59 -9.06
C GLU A 148 -9.78 14.52 -10.24
N LYS A 149 -8.47 14.65 -9.98
CA LYS A 149 -7.47 14.68 -11.05
C LYS A 149 -7.15 13.29 -11.57
N ASN A 150 -7.01 13.17 -12.87
CA ASN A 150 -6.53 11.95 -13.51
C ASN A 150 -4.99 11.79 -13.33
N LYS A 151 -4.46 10.61 -13.68
CA LYS A 151 -3.04 10.27 -13.49
C LYS A 151 -2.09 11.23 -14.22
N SER A 152 -2.46 11.75 -15.40
CA SER A 152 -1.61 12.68 -16.14
C SER A 152 -1.57 14.06 -15.48
N GLN A 153 -2.70 14.56 -15.01
CA GLN A 153 -2.77 15.82 -14.27
C GLN A 153 -1.98 15.74 -12.95
N ILE A 154 -2.11 14.62 -12.20
CA ILE A 154 -1.31 14.36 -11.00
C ILE A 154 0.17 14.43 -11.33
N ARG A 155 0.60 13.65 -12.32
CA ARG A 155 1.99 13.56 -12.76
C ARG A 155 2.59 14.92 -13.10
N ASP A 156 1.88 15.73 -13.89
CA ASP A 156 2.41 16.98 -14.39
C ASP A 156 2.37 18.10 -13.33
N THR A 157 1.34 18.15 -12.50
CA THR A 157 1.26 19.08 -11.37
C THR A 157 2.36 18.81 -10.33
N MET A 158 2.52 17.55 -9.93
CA MET A 158 3.54 17.16 -8.95
C MET A 158 4.97 17.38 -9.48
N LEU A 159 5.19 17.21 -10.81
CA LEU A 159 6.47 17.52 -11.43
C LEU A 159 6.79 19.01 -11.33
N THR A 160 5.83 19.87 -11.63
CA THR A 160 6.00 21.33 -11.55
C THR A 160 6.35 21.77 -10.13
N ASP A 161 5.60 21.28 -9.13
CA ASP A 161 5.87 21.58 -7.73
C ASP A 161 7.26 21.08 -7.29
N PHE A 162 7.67 19.90 -7.77
CA PHE A 162 8.97 19.33 -7.46
C PHE A 162 10.14 20.14 -8.08
N ILE A 163 10.06 20.50 -9.35
CA ILE A 163 11.11 21.29 -10.01
C ILE A 163 11.27 22.65 -9.35
N ASN A 164 10.16 23.31 -9.00
CA ASN A 164 10.17 24.58 -8.28
C ASN A 164 10.82 24.43 -6.87
N LEU A 165 10.54 23.32 -6.16
CA LEU A 165 11.13 23.06 -4.85
C LEU A 165 12.62 22.71 -4.94
N ALA A 166 13.00 21.98 -5.97
CA ALA A 166 14.38 21.54 -6.18
C ALA A 166 15.31 22.68 -6.64
N ASP A 167 14.72 23.75 -7.18
CA ASP A 167 15.44 24.91 -7.71
C ASP A 167 16.55 24.48 -8.70
N VAL A 168 16.14 23.68 -9.69
CA VAL A 168 17.02 23.19 -10.76
C VAL A 168 16.48 23.62 -12.12
N GLU A 169 17.38 23.93 -13.04
CA GLU A 169 17.02 24.08 -14.45
C GLU A 169 16.44 22.74 -14.95
N ALA A 170 15.43 22.81 -15.82
CA ALA A 170 14.69 21.64 -16.28
C ALA A 170 15.64 20.52 -16.75
N PRO A 171 15.82 19.47 -15.94
CA PRO A 171 16.75 18.39 -16.29
C PRO A 171 16.10 17.49 -17.35
N ASP A 172 16.93 16.77 -18.14
CA ASP A 172 16.47 15.82 -19.13
C ASP A 172 15.58 14.73 -18.49
N LEU A 173 14.27 14.90 -18.57
CA LEU A 173 13.28 13.98 -18.02
C LEU A 173 13.14 12.77 -18.94
N ILE A 174 13.39 11.58 -18.37
CA ILE A 174 13.33 10.28 -19.10
C ILE A 174 12.03 9.54 -18.81
N TYR A 175 11.55 9.64 -17.55
CA TYR A 175 10.34 8.97 -17.12
C TYR A 175 9.53 9.84 -16.18
N LYS A 176 8.21 9.77 -16.30
CA LYS A 176 7.27 10.42 -15.39
C LYS A 176 6.02 9.58 -15.20
N ALA A 177 5.58 9.43 -13.96
CA ALA A 177 4.31 8.80 -13.62
C ALA A 177 3.67 9.51 -12.42
N GLY A 178 2.34 9.44 -12.35
CA GLY A 178 1.55 9.91 -11.21
C GLY A 178 0.65 8.79 -10.69
N HIS A 179 0.51 8.70 -9.38
CA HIS A 179 -0.36 7.73 -8.75
C HIS A 179 -1.14 8.36 -7.59
N ARG A 180 -2.37 7.88 -7.40
CA ARG A 180 -3.24 8.25 -6.29
C ARG A 180 -3.68 6.99 -5.55
N TRP A 181 -3.40 6.96 -4.26
CA TRP A 181 -3.90 5.94 -3.34
C TRP A 181 -5.07 6.54 -2.55
N LEU A 182 -6.29 6.12 -2.84
CA LEU A 182 -7.48 6.57 -2.13
C LEU A 182 -7.41 6.24 -0.63
N PHE A 183 -6.72 5.17 -0.29
CA PHE A 183 -6.52 4.67 1.06
C PHE A 183 -5.01 4.59 1.35
N GLY A 184 -4.32 5.73 1.26
CA GLY A 184 -2.87 5.80 1.31
C GLY A 184 -2.28 5.67 2.71
N PHE A 185 -2.95 6.26 3.70
CA PHE A 185 -2.51 6.26 5.09
C PHE A 185 -3.70 6.13 6.05
N THR A 186 -3.50 5.37 7.12
CA THR A 186 -4.43 5.33 8.25
C THR A 186 -4.40 6.67 8.99
N GLU A 187 -5.54 7.32 9.11
CA GLU A 187 -5.70 8.55 9.88
C GLU A 187 -6.16 8.23 11.30
N LYS A 188 -7.23 7.45 11.41
CA LYS A 188 -7.76 6.98 12.68
C LYS A 188 -7.77 5.45 12.64
N PRO A 189 -6.92 4.78 13.42
CA PRO A 189 -6.91 3.33 13.48
C PRO A 189 -8.14 2.78 14.21
N LEU A 190 -8.45 1.51 13.95
CA LEU A 190 -9.52 0.78 14.62
C LEU A 190 -9.27 0.65 16.12
N GLY A 191 -8.00 0.61 16.55
CA GLY A 191 -7.61 0.40 17.95
C GLY A 191 -7.64 -1.05 18.40
N LEU A 192 -7.86 -1.98 17.47
CA LEU A 192 -7.76 -3.44 17.69
C LEU A 192 -6.73 -4.00 16.71
N PRO A 193 -5.95 -5.01 17.10
CA PRO A 193 -4.91 -5.56 16.23
C PRO A 193 -5.47 -6.23 14.98
N TYR A 194 -6.64 -6.79 15.06
CA TYR A 194 -7.35 -7.45 13.95
C TYR A 194 -8.86 -7.49 14.23
N LEU A 195 -9.65 -7.86 13.22
CA LEU A 195 -11.05 -8.24 13.38
C LEU A 195 -11.21 -9.73 13.03
N LEU A 196 -11.74 -10.54 13.97
CA LEU A 196 -12.00 -11.96 13.78
C LEU A 196 -13.50 -12.24 13.65
N LEU A 197 -13.94 -12.64 12.47
CA LEU A 197 -15.30 -13.04 12.16
C LEU A 197 -15.42 -14.58 12.19
N GLN A 198 -15.27 -15.15 13.39
CA GLN A 198 -15.13 -16.61 13.58
C GLN A 198 -16.25 -17.43 12.95
N LYS A 199 -17.50 -16.97 13.01
CA LYS A 199 -18.67 -17.66 12.41
C LYS A 199 -18.53 -17.81 10.89
N HIS A 200 -17.80 -16.92 10.25
CA HIS A 200 -17.58 -16.90 8.79
C HIS A 200 -16.22 -17.50 8.40
N SER A 201 -15.39 -17.86 9.37
CA SER A 201 -14.01 -18.29 9.16
C SER A 201 -13.18 -17.21 8.41
N ILE A 202 -13.35 -15.94 8.80
CA ILE A 202 -12.67 -14.78 8.20
C ILE A 202 -11.94 -14.00 9.28
N GLY A 203 -10.68 -13.65 9.01
CA GLY A 203 -9.90 -12.68 9.74
C GLY A 203 -9.58 -11.47 8.86
N ILE A 204 -9.56 -10.27 9.42
CA ILE A 204 -9.23 -9.04 8.70
C ILE A 204 -8.11 -8.34 9.46
N CYS A 205 -7.05 -7.96 8.74
CA CYS A 205 -5.88 -7.28 9.31
C CYS A 205 -5.34 -6.23 8.35
N GLY A 206 -4.49 -5.36 8.86
CA GLY A 206 -3.83 -4.30 8.09
C GLY A 206 -3.28 -3.21 9.01
N ASP A 207 -2.54 -2.27 8.42
CA ASP A 207 -2.02 -1.09 9.14
C ASP A 207 -3.15 -0.30 9.83
N TRP A 208 -4.30 -0.18 9.18
CA TRP A 208 -5.47 0.53 9.70
C TRP A 208 -6.06 -0.04 10.99
N CYS A 209 -5.65 -1.23 11.40
CA CYS A 209 -5.99 -1.78 12.71
C CYS A 209 -5.28 -1.04 13.85
N LEU A 210 -3.98 -0.75 13.69
CA LEU A 210 -3.09 -0.23 14.74
C LEU A 210 -2.51 1.15 14.45
N GLY A 211 -2.27 1.52 13.17
CA GLY A 211 -1.71 2.81 12.78
C GLY A 211 -0.95 2.79 11.44
N PRO A 212 -0.51 3.97 10.95
CA PRO A 212 -0.06 4.16 9.57
C PRO A 212 1.39 3.73 9.31
N SER A 213 1.77 2.50 9.59
CA SER A 213 3.13 2.03 9.33
C SER A 213 3.19 0.57 8.91
N VAL A 214 4.28 0.19 8.23
CA VAL A 214 4.57 -1.20 7.87
C VAL A 214 4.66 -2.09 9.12
N LEU A 215 5.18 -1.56 10.23
CA LEU A 215 5.24 -2.29 11.51
C LEU A 215 3.84 -2.56 12.06
N HIS A 216 2.91 -1.61 11.97
CA HIS A 216 1.53 -1.81 12.37
C HIS A 216 0.84 -2.89 11.52
N ALA A 217 1.07 -2.88 10.19
CA ALA A 217 0.57 -3.92 9.30
C ALA A 217 1.13 -5.30 9.65
N ALA A 218 2.43 -5.39 9.94
CA ALA A 218 3.08 -6.64 10.32
C ALA A 218 2.54 -7.17 11.67
N ASN A 219 2.47 -6.33 12.70
CA ASN A 219 1.95 -6.71 14.00
C ASN A 219 0.49 -7.16 13.91
N SER A 220 -0.34 -6.44 13.16
CA SER A 220 -1.74 -6.81 12.93
C SER A 220 -1.86 -8.21 12.30
N GLY A 221 -1.04 -8.51 11.30
CA GLY A 221 -1.03 -9.82 10.65
C GLY A 221 -0.52 -10.94 11.54
N ILE A 222 0.53 -10.67 12.34
CA ILE A 222 1.13 -11.65 13.30
C ILE A 222 0.11 -11.99 14.37
N GLU A 223 -0.48 -10.99 15.03
CA GLU A 223 -1.46 -11.22 16.10
C GLU A 223 -2.71 -11.97 15.61
N LEU A 224 -3.18 -11.67 14.41
CA LEU A 224 -4.26 -12.45 13.78
C LEU A 224 -3.84 -13.91 13.54
N ALA A 225 -2.63 -14.15 13.04
CA ALA A 225 -2.15 -15.50 12.76
C ALA A 225 -2.00 -16.32 14.07
N GLU A 226 -1.44 -15.72 15.11
CA GLU A 226 -1.32 -16.34 16.44
C GLU A 226 -2.69 -16.73 17.02
N GLU A 227 -3.69 -15.86 16.87
CA GLU A 227 -5.07 -16.13 17.33
C GLU A 227 -5.72 -17.28 16.55
N VAL A 228 -5.56 -17.29 15.22
CA VAL A 228 -6.06 -18.38 14.37
C VAL A 228 -5.45 -19.73 14.75
N ILE A 229 -4.14 -19.75 15.04
CA ILE A 229 -3.42 -20.95 15.47
C ILE A 229 -3.87 -21.39 16.87
N ALA A 230 -3.90 -20.45 17.83
CA ALA A 230 -4.28 -20.74 19.22
C ALA A 230 -5.70 -21.34 19.33
N ARG A 231 -6.63 -20.81 18.53
CA ARG A 231 -8.01 -21.31 18.47
C ARG A 231 -8.20 -22.54 17.56
N LYS A 232 -7.14 -23.04 16.94
CA LYS A 232 -7.18 -24.19 16.02
C LYS A 232 -8.22 -24.01 14.89
N LEU A 233 -8.37 -22.78 14.39
CA LEU A 233 -9.41 -22.46 13.39
C LEU A 233 -9.11 -23.04 12.01
N LEU A 234 -7.92 -23.53 11.76
CA LEU A 234 -7.53 -24.17 10.50
C LEU A 234 -7.91 -25.65 10.44
N ASN A 235 -8.23 -26.30 11.58
CA ASN A 235 -8.51 -27.74 11.72
C ASN A 235 -7.77 -28.57 10.66
N TYR A 236 -6.49 -28.83 10.92
CA TYR A 236 -5.75 -29.87 10.19
C TYR A 236 -6.35 -31.24 10.60
N GLN A 237 -7.31 -31.75 9.83
CA GLN A 237 -7.64 -33.16 9.80
C GLN A 237 -6.81 -33.82 8.72
#